data_8d102b9d8dd0f719e34bb400714b46e9
#
_entry.id   8d102b9d8dd0f719e34bb400714b46e9
#
_cell.length_a   1.000
_cell.length_b   1.000
_cell.length_c   1.000
_cell.angle_alpha   90.00
_cell.angle_beta   90.00
_cell.angle_gamma   90.00
#
_symmetry.space_group_name_H-M   'P 1'
#
loop_
_entity.id
_entity.type
_entity.pdbx_description
1 polymer ?
#
loop_
_entity_poly.entity_id
_entity_poly.type
_entity_poly.pdbx_seq_one_letter_code
_entity_poly.pdbx_strand_id
1 'polypeptide(L)'
;KGKGFFMPKFYFTSESVTSGHPDKVCDLIADSILDEALRQDPTSHMAVEATIKDDLILVYGEAGTNAVIDYEKIALQVMKEIGYDEEYHVLVKVNKQSSEINGAVAHDEISAGDQGIMFGYADDETEELMPYAIITAHKLAKKLEEVRRQTPFLRPDGKTQVTAEYVDGKLTRVDTIVVSTQHTADVTQEEIRKCIKEQVIDPVIDPSLVDENTKYLINPSGSFVLGGSWGDSDTTGRKIVVD
;
A
#
# COMPACT_ATOMS: atom_id res chain seq x y z
N LYS A 1 -17.01 -32.45 34.79
CA LYS A 1 -16.45 -31.07 34.90
C LYS A 1 -15.52 -30.90 33.72
N GLY A 2 -16.04 -30.33 32.61
CA GLY A 2 -15.23 -29.97 31.45
C GLY A 2 -14.22 -28.88 31.86
N LYS A 3 -12.95 -29.12 31.64
CA LYS A 3 -11.93 -28.03 31.66
C LYS A 3 -12.26 -27.14 30.48
N GLY A 4 -12.87 -25.99 30.74
CA GLY A 4 -13.01 -24.96 29.71
C GLY A 4 -11.61 -24.68 29.14
N PHE A 5 -11.45 -24.79 27.84
CA PHE A 5 -10.27 -24.31 27.14
C PHE A 5 -10.27 -22.78 27.28
N PHE A 6 -9.47 -22.26 28.18
CA PHE A 6 -9.21 -20.84 28.30
C PHE A 6 -8.39 -20.45 27.06
N MET A 7 -9.01 -19.84 26.06
CA MET A 7 -8.27 -19.22 24.98
C MET A 7 -7.61 -17.96 25.54
N PRO A 8 -6.28 -17.83 25.45
CA PRO A 8 -5.61 -16.70 26.06
C PRO A 8 -5.97 -15.40 25.33
N LYS A 9 -5.96 -14.28 26.06
CA LYS A 9 -5.92 -12.95 25.51
C LYS A 9 -4.69 -12.82 24.58
N PHE A 10 -4.89 -12.33 23.35
CA PHE A 10 -3.82 -12.07 22.41
C PHE A 10 -4.07 -10.78 21.64
N TYR A 11 -3.03 -10.27 21.01
CA TYR A 11 -3.08 -9.11 20.15
C TYR A 11 -2.73 -9.51 18.72
N PHE A 12 -3.43 -8.93 17.77
CA PHE A 12 -3.13 -9.09 16.36
C PHE A 12 -2.98 -7.72 15.71
N THR A 13 -1.91 -7.55 14.92
CA THR A 13 -1.56 -6.27 14.32
C THR A 13 -1.45 -6.41 12.81
N SER A 14 -2.06 -5.46 12.09
CA SER A 14 -1.92 -5.32 10.63
C SER A 14 -1.62 -3.88 10.27
N GLU A 15 -0.96 -3.69 9.14
CA GLU A 15 -0.60 -2.37 8.62
C GLU A 15 -1.08 -2.17 7.20
N SER A 16 -1.18 -0.91 6.80
CA SER A 16 -1.43 -0.47 5.43
C SER A 16 -0.63 0.79 5.12
N VAL A 17 -0.53 1.13 3.85
CA VAL A 17 0.19 2.32 3.36
C VAL A 17 -0.66 3.12 2.38
N THR A 18 -0.35 4.41 2.25
CA THR A 18 -0.94 5.27 1.22
C THR A 18 -0.31 5.02 -0.14
N SER A 19 -0.93 5.55 -1.19
CA SER A 19 -0.41 5.50 -2.56
C SER A 19 0.98 6.13 -2.73
N GLY A 20 1.33 7.06 -1.84
CA GLY A 20 2.63 7.74 -1.86
C GLY A 20 3.76 7.01 -1.13
N HIS A 21 3.49 5.87 -0.49
CA HIS A 21 4.58 5.03 0.02
C HIS A 21 5.42 4.50 -1.14
N PRO A 22 6.77 4.58 -1.10
CA PRO A 22 7.61 4.30 -2.27
C PRO A 22 7.46 2.88 -2.84
N ASP A 23 7.24 1.82 -2.03
CA ASP A 23 6.91 0.50 -2.56
C ASP A 23 5.59 0.52 -3.36
N LYS A 24 4.53 1.20 -2.84
CA LYS A 24 3.25 1.30 -3.56
C LYS A 24 3.32 2.19 -4.80
N VAL A 25 4.18 3.19 -4.80
CA VAL A 25 4.51 3.97 -6.01
C VAL A 25 5.06 3.03 -7.10
N CYS A 26 6.00 2.16 -6.74
CA CYS A 26 6.57 1.19 -7.68
C CYS A 26 5.52 0.21 -8.19
N ASP A 27 4.65 -0.33 -7.31
CA ASP A 27 3.54 -1.18 -7.69
C ASP A 27 2.59 -0.46 -8.67
N LEU A 28 2.20 0.79 -8.36
CA LEU A 28 1.32 1.59 -9.22
C LEU A 28 1.93 1.88 -10.59
N ILE A 29 3.24 2.09 -10.67
CA ILE A 29 3.95 2.25 -11.95
C ILE A 29 3.87 0.96 -12.76
N ALA A 30 4.20 -0.19 -12.15
CA ALA A 30 4.17 -1.49 -12.82
C ALA A 30 2.74 -1.86 -13.27
N ASP A 31 1.74 -1.65 -12.42
CA ASP A 31 0.32 -1.89 -12.73
C ASP A 31 -0.18 -0.98 -13.86
N SER A 32 0.18 0.31 -13.84
CA SER A 32 -0.22 1.25 -14.91
C SER A 32 0.40 0.90 -16.25
N ILE A 33 1.63 0.35 -16.26
CA ILE A 33 2.27 -0.15 -17.46
C ILE A 33 1.55 -1.40 -17.97
N LEU A 34 1.18 -2.33 -17.08
CA LEU A 34 0.40 -3.52 -17.42
C LEU A 34 -0.97 -3.15 -17.99
N ASP A 35 -1.67 -2.22 -17.36
CA ASP A 35 -2.98 -1.72 -17.80
C ASP A 35 -2.91 -1.13 -19.20
N GLU A 36 -1.89 -0.32 -19.49
CA GLU A 36 -1.69 0.25 -20.82
C GLU A 36 -1.36 -0.82 -21.87
N ALA A 37 -0.56 -1.82 -21.50
CA ALA A 37 -0.28 -2.97 -22.38
C ALA A 37 -1.56 -3.72 -22.72
N LEU A 38 -2.35 -4.13 -21.72
CA LEU A 38 -3.58 -4.89 -21.89
C LEU A 38 -4.67 -4.11 -22.62
N ARG A 39 -4.72 -2.79 -22.44
CA ARG A 39 -5.65 -1.91 -23.16
C ARG A 39 -5.41 -1.94 -24.68
N GLN A 40 -4.16 -2.04 -25.13
CA GLN A 40 -3.78 -2.08 -26.53
C GLN A 40 -3.71 -3.49 -27.09
N ASP A 41 -3.23 -4.46 -26.30
CA ASP A 41 -3.04 -5.85 -26.66
C ASP A 41 -3.46 -6.75 -25.47
N PRO A 42 -4.70 -7.28 -25.47
CA PRO A 42 -5.18 -8.15 -24.39
C PRO A 42 -4.39 -9.45 -24.20
N THR A 43 -3.51 -9.78 -25.13
CA THR A 43 -2.65 -10.97 -25.06
C THR A 43 -1.25 -10.66 -24.53
N SER A 44 -1.03 -9.47 -23.99
CA SER A 44 0.25 -9.04 -23.44
C SER A 44 0.69 -9.90 -22.25
N HIS A 45 1.97 -10.25 -22.23
CA HIS A 45 2.67 -10.88 -21.11
C HIS A 45 3.75 -9.91 -20.62
N MET A 46 3.57 -9.39 -19.43
CA MET A 46 4.44 -8.33 -18.87
C MET A 46 5.13 -8.85 -17.61
N ALA A 47 6.44 -8.73 -17.57
CA ALA A 47 7.29 -8.96 -16.41
C ALA A 47 8.12 -7.69 -16.16
N VAL A 48 7.40 -6.59 -15.90
CA VAL A 48 7.99 -5.25 -15.75
C VAL A 48 7.88 -4.82 -14.30
N GLU A 49 9.01 -4.46 -13.75
CA GLU A 49 9.19 -4.01 -12.38
C GLU A 49 9.63 -2.54 -12.36
N ALA A 50 9.44 -1.90 -11.23
CA ALA A 50 9.95 -0.56 -10.97
C ALA A 50 10.71 -0.52 -9.65
N THR A 51 11.70 0.36 -9.57
CA THR A 51 12.36 0.73 -8.32
C THR A 51 12.61 2.23 -8.29
N ILE A 52 12.58 2.81 -7.10
CA ILE A 52 12.70 4.25 -6.92
C ILE A 52 13.68 4.59 -5.79
N LYS A 53 14.51 5.60 -6.00
CA LYS A 53 15.33 6.23 -4.96
C LYS A 53 15.64 7.67 -5.35
N ASP A 54 15.43 8.59 -4.42
CA ASP A 54 15.58 10.04 -4.63
C ASP A 54 14.78 10.49 -5.87
N ASP A 55 15.46 11.07 -6.86
CA ASP A 55 14.88 11.51 -8.13
C ASP A 55 14.92 10.45 -9.25
N LEU A 56 15.47 9.26 -8.99
CA LEU A 56 15.62 8.20 -9.99
C LEU A 56 14.50 7.16 -9.88
N ILE A 57 13.82 6.94 -11.00
CA ILE A 57 12.93 5.81 -11.22
C ILE A 57 13.56 4.89 -12.27
N LEU A 58 13.77 3.62 -11.93
CA LEU A 58 14.18 2.60 -12.88
C LEU A 58 13.01 1.69 -13.20
N VAL A 59 12.61 1.61 -14.47
CA VAL A 59 11.62 0.66 -15.00
C VAL A 59 12.37 -0.38 -15.80
N TYR A 60 12.24 -1.65 -15.44
CA TYR A 60 13.04 -2.72 -16.04
C TYR A 60 12.28 -4.04 -16.13
N GLY A 61 12.77 -4.94 -16.96
CA GLY A 61 12.18 -6.28 -17.12
C GLY A 61 11.97 -6.67 -18.58
N GLU A 62 10.99 -7.53 -18.81
CA GLU A 62 10.66 -8.08 -20.11
C GLU A 62 9.19 -7.86 -20.45
N ALA A 63 8.93 -7.61 -21.74
CA ALA A 63 7.58 -7.43 -22.29
C ALA A 63 7.36 -8.30 -23.52
N GLY A 64 6.33 -9.13 -23.48
CA GLY A 64 5.80 -9.89 -24.61
C GLY A 64 4.48 -9.24 -25.07
N THR A 65 4.56 -8.19 -25.87
CA THR A 65 3.38 -7.43 -26.30
C THR A 65 3.58 -6.81 -27.68
N ASN A 66 2.47 -6.52 -28.36
CA ASN A 66 2.42 -5.67 -29.57
C ASN A 66 2.05 -4.21 -29.24
N ALA A 67 1.75 -3.90 -27.98
CA ALA A 67 1.46 -2.55 -27.52
C ALA A 67 2.68 -1.62 -27.68
N VAL A 68 2.42 -0.37 -27.95
CA VAL A 68 3.43 0.71 -27.95
C VAL A 68 3.29 1.46 -26.62
N ILE A 69 4.25 1.28 -25.75
CA ILE A 69 4.21 1.78 -24.36
C ILE A 69 5.28 2.84 -24.16
N ASP A 70 4.85 3.99 -23.68
CA ASP A 70 5.71 5.07 -23.23
C ASP A 70 5.91 4.94 -21.69
N TYR A 71 6.86 4.10 -21.30
CA TYR A 71 7.16 3.78 -19.91
C TYR A 71 7.51 4.99 -19.07
N GLU A 72 8.30 5.91 -19.62
CA GLU A 72 8.70 7.16 -18.95
C GLU A 72 7.49 8.02 -18.64
N LYS A 73 6.66 8.26 -19.65
CA LYS A 73 5.42 9.06 -19.50
C LYS A 73 4.48 8.47 -18.45
N ILE A 74 4.30 7.15 -18.44
CA ILE A 74 3.44 6.47 -17.46
C ILE A 74 4.00 6.65 -16.05
N ALA A 75 5.28 6.41 -15.83
CA ALA A 75 5.91 6.58 -14.53
C ALA A 75 5.76 8.00 -14.00
N LEU A 76 6.06 9.02 -14.81
CA LEU A 76 5.92 10.42 -14.43
C LEU A 76 4.46 10.82 -14.18
N GLN A 77 3.51 10.25 -14.92
CA GLN A 77 2.09 10.50 -14.71
C GLN A 77 1.63 9.92 -13.36
N VAL A 78 2.06 8.71 -13.00
CA VAL A 78 1.76 8.10 -11.70
C VAL A 78 2.28 8.98 -10.55
N MET A 79 3.53 9.47 -10.63
CA MET A 79 4.07 10.39 -9.62
C MET A 79 3.22 11.63 -9.44
N LYS A 80 2.80 12.25 -10.54
CA LYS A 80 1.95 13.43 -10.54
C LYS A 80 0.55 13.16 -9.97
N GLU A 81 -0.07 12.02 -10.31
CA GLU A 81 -1.39 11.63 -9.81
C GLU A 81 -1.39 11.34 -8.32
N ILE A 82 -0.31 10.78 -7.80
CA ILE A 82 -0.06 10.60 -6.38
C ILE A 82 0.05 11.97 -5.68
N GLY A 83 0.63 12.96 -6.34
CA GLY A 83 0.83 14.32 -5.83
C GLY A 83 2.28 14.62 -5.42
N TYR A 84 3.23 13.96 -6.04
CA TYR A 84 4.64 14.33 -5.99
C TYR A 84 4.93 15.35 -7.10
N ASP A 85 5.43 16.53 -6.71
CA ASP A 85 5.70 17.65 -7.61
C ASP A 85 7.20 17.80 -7.97
N GLU A 86 8.02 16.92 -7.41
CA GLU A 86 9.46 16.89 -7.65
C GLU A 86 9.77 16.41 -9.09
N GLU A 87 10.89 16.82 -9.65
CA GLU A 87 11.37 16.33 -10.94
C GLU A 87 12.00 14.93 -10.77
N TYR A 88 11.61 13.99 -11.64
CA TYR A 88 12.11 12.61 -11.64
C TYR A 88 12.79 12.27 -12.97
N HIS A 89 13.88 11.52 -12.88
CA HIS A 89 14.57 10.93 -14.01
C HIS A 89 14.16 9.45 -14.15
N VAL A 90 13.59 9.10 -15.30
CA VAL A 90 13.17 7.72 -15.55
C VAL A 90 14.18 7.01 -16.45
N LEU A 91 14.78 5.95 -15.93
CA LEU A 91 15.63 5.06 -16.71
C LEU A 91 14.84 3.82 -17.10
N VAL A 92 14.71 3.57 -18.40
CA VAL A 92 13.96 2.42 -18.93
C VAL A 92 14.92 1.34 -19.44
N LYS A 93 14.76 0.12 -18.93
CA LYS A 93 15.50 -1.07 -19.34
C LYS A 93 14.55 -2.26 -19.52
N VAL A 94 13.59 -2.11 -20.42
CA VAL A 94 12.63 -3.17 -20.78
C VAL A 94 13.02 -3.78 -22.12
N ASN A 95 13.18 -5.10 -22.15
CA ASN A 95 13.51 -5.86 -23.35
C ASN A 95 12.31 -6.70 -23.81
N LYS A 96 12.36 -7.17 -25.07
CA LYS A 96 11.40 -8.15 -25.53
C LYS A 96 11.65 -9.49 -24.83
N GLN A 97 10.58 -10.16 -24.39
CA GLN A 97 10.66 -11.46 -23.75
C GLN A 97 11.38 -12.47 -24.65
N SER A 98 12.25 -13.30 -24.06
CA SER A 98 13.01 -14.29 -24.82
C SER A 98 12.09 -15.34 -25.45
N SER A 99 12.44 -15.83 -26.65
CA SER A 99 11.68 -16.86 -27.35
C SER A 99 11.61 -18.19 -26.58
N GLU A 100 12.57 -18.47 -25.72
CA GLU A 100 12.62 -19.69 -24.89
C GLU A 100 11.58 -19.63 -23.76
N ILE A 101 11.44 -18.48 -23.09
CA ILE A 101 10.41 -18.25 -22.07
C ILE A 101 9.03 -18.23 -22.72
N ASN A 102 8.87 -17.54 -23.84
CA ASN A 102 7.62 -17.54 -24.62
C ASN A 102 7.18 -18.95 -25.05
N GLY A 103 8.10 -19.80 -25.46
CA GLY A 103 7.81 -21.18 -25.84
C GLY A 103 7.37 -22.07 -24.67
N ALA A 104 7.78 -21.74 -23.45
CA ALA A 104 7.40 -22.47 -22.23
C ALA A 104 6.01 -22.07 -21.69
N VAL A 105 5.54 -20.85 -21.98
CA VAL A 105 4.27 -20.28 -21.48
C VAL A 105 3.19 -20.10 -22.56
N ALA A 106 3.55 -20.17 -23.85
CA ALA A 106 2.59 -20.05 -24.94
C ALA A 106 1.87 -21.40 -25.15
N HIS A 107 0.64 -21.48 -24.64
CA HIS A 107 -0.29 -22.59 -24.89
C HIS A 107 -1.50 -22.06 -25.66
N ASP A 108 -2.26 -22.97 -26.30
CA ASP A 108 -3.51 -22.66 -27.03
C ASP A 108 -4.59 -22.11 -26.07
N GLU A 109 -4.45 -22.36 -24.78
CA GLU A 109 -5.31 -21.81 -23.71
C GLU A 109 -4.55 -20.77 -22.89
N ILE A 110 -5.25 -19.71 -22.46
CA ILE A 110 -4.69 -18.70 -21.57
C ILE A 110 -4.27 -19.36 -20.25
N SER A 111 -3.01 -19.30 -19.93
CA SER A 111 -2.43 -19.87 -18.71
C SER A 111 -1.51 -18.88 -18.01
N ALA A 112 -1.24 -19.14 -16.73
CA ALA A 112 -0.28 -18.33 -15.97
C ALA A 112 1.13 -18.45 -16.57
N GLY A 113 1.85 -17.34 -16.55
CA GLY A 113 3.24 -17.27 -17.05
C GLY A 113 4.29 -17.82 -16.10
N ASP A 114 3.89 -18.28 -14.91
CA ASP A 114 4.80 -18.80 -13.88
C ASP A 114 4.07 -19.76 -12.92
N GLN A 115 4.83 -20.38 -12.01
CA GLN A 115 4.30 -21.15 -10.91
C GLN A 115 3.50 -20.27 -9.96
N GLY A 116 2.50 -20.86 -9.27
CA GLY A 116 1.69 -20.13 -8.32
C GLY A 116 1.31 -20.99 -7.11
N ILE A 117 1.27 -20.37 -5.95
CA ILE A 117 0.63 -20.89 -4.75
C ILE A 117 -0.47 -19.89 -4.35
N MET A 118 -1.69 -20.39 -4.21
CA MET A 118 -2.84 -19.58 -3.85
C MET A 118 -3.25 -19.88 -2.40
N PHE A 119 -3.54 -18.82 -1.65
CA PHE A 119 -4.07 -18.89 -0.30
C PHE A 119 -5.46 -18.28 -0.29
N GLY A 120 -6.38 -18.92 0.41
CA GLY A 120 -7.71 -18.38 0.65
C GLY A 120 -7.94 -18.26 2.15
N TYR A 121 -8.47 -17.11 2.58
CA TYR A 121 -8.86 -16.85 3.94
C TYR A 121 -10.12 -15.97 3.97
N ALA A 122 -11.02 -16.28 4.88
CA ALA A 122 -12.18 -15.43 5.19
C ALA A 122 -12.60 -15.64 6.64
N ASP A 123 -13.14 -14.60 7.26
CA ASP A 123 -13.82 -14.66 8.55
C ASP A 123 -15.04 -13.72 8.57
N ASP A 124 -15.76 -13.68 9.67
CA ASP A 124 -16.99 -12.89 9.82
C ASP A 124 -16.81 -11.66 10.73
N GLU A 125 -15.57 -11.21 10.95
CA GLU A 125 -15.31 -10.04 11.79
C GLU A 125 -15.75 -8.72 11.16
N THR A 126 -15.74 -8.65 9.83
CA THR A 126 -16.11 -7.46 9.05
C THR A 126 -17.03 -7.82 7.89
N GLU A 127 -17.74 -6.83 7.36
CA GLU A 127 -18.58 -6.99 6.17
C GLU A 127 -17.80 -7.43 4.94
N GLU A 128 -16.50 -7.10 4.88
CA GLU A 128 -15.56 -7.51 3.85
C GLU A 128 -15.11 -8.97 3.97
N LEU A 129 -15.58 -9.69 4.99
CA LEU A 129 -15.21 -11.07 5.31
C LEU A 129 -13.70 -11.26 5.55
N MET A 130 -13.07 -10.27 6.14
CA MET A 130 -11.63 -10.22 6.42
C MET A 130 -11.37 -9.75 7.85
N PRO A 131 -10.21 -10.07 8.45
CA PRO A 131 -9.88 -9.68 9.82
C PRO A 131 -9.97 -8.17 10.04
N TYR A 132 -10.47 -7.78 11.19
CA TYR A 132 -10.71 -6.38 11.55
C TYR A 132 -9.46 -5.50 11.43
N ALA A 133 -8.30 -6.00 11.89
CA ALA A 133 -7.07 -5.19 11.93
C ALA A 133 -6.61 -4.74 10.53
N ILE A 134 -6.63 -5.65 9.53
CA ILE A 134 -6.19 -5.30 8.17
C ILE A 134 -7.20 -4.38 7.47
N ILE A 135 -8.49 -4.69 7.55
CA ILE A 135 -9.53 -3.86 6.93
C ILE A 135 -9.55 -2.46 7.53
N THR A 136 -9.39 -2.35 8.85
CA THR A 136 -9.35 -1.04 9.51
C THR A 136 -8.07 -0.27 9.14
N ALA A 137 -6.93 -0.93 9.03
CA ALA A 137 -5.69 -0.29 8.55
C ALA A 137 -5.87 0.24 7.11
N HIS A 138 -6.50 -0.51 6.21
CA HIS A 138 -6.83 -0.04 4.85
C HIS A 138 -7.79 1.16 4.86
N LYS A 139 -8.87 1.09 5.65
CA LYS A 139 -9.82 2.21 5.79
C LYS A 139 -9.13 3.48 6.31
N LEU A 140 -8.20 3.35 7.25
CA LEU A 140 -7.39 4.47 7.75
C LEU A 140 -6.45 5.03 6.67
N ALA A 141 -5.75 4.18 5.91
CA ALA A 141 -4.87 4.61 4.84
C ALA A 141 -5.64 5.33 3.72
N LYS A 142 -6.79 4.78 3.32
CA LYS A 142 -7.69 5.41 2.35
C LYS A 142 -8.21 6.75 2.86
N LYS A 143 -8.63 6.82 4.13
CA LYS A 143 -9.11 8.07 4.73
C LYS A 143 -7.99 9.12 4.85
N LEU A 144 -6.78 8.70 5.18
CA LEU A 144 -5.61 9.58 5.19
C LEU A 144 -5.36 10.17 3.80
N GLU A 145 -5.45 9.35 2.74
CA GLU A 145 -5.31 9.80 1.35
C GLU A 145 -6.39 10.82 0.95
N GLU A 146 -7.64 10.61 1.36
CA GLU A 146 -8.74 11.55 1.12
C GLU A 146 -8.49 12.90 1.82
N VAL A 147 -8.13 12.86 3.10
CA VAL A 147 -7.88 14.05 3.94
C VAL A 147 -6.66 14.82 3.42
N ARG A 148 -5.61 14.11 3.04
CA ARG A 148 -4.39 14.71 2.48
C ARG A 148 -4.68 15.61 1.27
N ARG A 149 -5.52 15.14 0.36
CA ARG A 149 -5.88 15.90 -0.86
C ARG A 149 -6.56 17.24 -0.57
N GLN A 150 -7.06 17.43 0.63
CA GLN A 150 -7.75 18.65 1.08
C GLN A 150 -6.94 19.42 2.14
N THR A 151 -5.79 18.90 2.56
CA THR A 151 -4.98 19.45 3.65
C THR A 151 -3.58 19.79 3.13
N PRO A 152 -3.27 21.09 2.89
CA PRO A 152 -2.05 21.50 2.20
C PRO A 152 -0.74 21.08 2.86
N PHE A 153 -0.74 20.86 4.17
CA PHE A 153 0.46 20.45 4.90
C PHE A 153 0.70 18.94 4.92
N LEU A 154 -0.25 18.11 4.47
CA LEU A 154 -0.05 16.67 4.36
C LEU A 154 0.53 16.29 3.00
N ARG A 155 1.52 15.41 3.01
CA ARG A 155 2.25 14.92 1.84
C ARG A 155 1.87 13.46 1.54
N PRO A 156 2.25 12.92 0.35
CA PRO A 156 1.72 11.64 -0.12
C PRO A 156 2.10 10.41 0.69
N ASP A 157 3.30 10.36 1.29
CA ASP A 157 3.77 9.17 2.01
C ASP A 157 3.07 9.03 3.37
N GLY A 158 2.60 7.83 3.65
CA GLY A 158 1.93 7.54 4.90
C GLY A 158 1.75 6.05 5.16
N LYS A 159 1.66 5.72 6.44
CA LYS A 159 1.48 4.37 6.94
C LYS A 159 0.48 4.35 8.08
N THR A 160 -0.36 3.32 8.10
CA THR A 160 -1.33 3.08 9.17
C THR A 160 -1.15 1.69 9.74
N GLN A 161 -1.38 1.53 11.03
CA GLN A 161 -1.31 0.24 11.70
C GLN A 161 -2.38 0.17 12.78
N VAL A 162 -3.02 -0.98 12.91
CA VAL A 162 -4.05 -1.25 13.91
C VAL A 162 -3.69 -2.52 14.68
N THR A 163 -3.66 -2.42 16.00
CA THR A 163 -3.53 -3.56 16.90
C THR A 163 -4.88 -3.81 17.57
N ALA A 164 -5.46 -4.96 17.27
CA ALA A 164 -6.71 -5.44 17.84
C ALA A 164 -6.44 -6.42 19.00
N GLU A 165 -7.23 -6.33 20.05
CA GLU A 165 -7.21 -7.23 21.20
C GLU A 165 -8.32 -8.28 21.08
N TYR A 166 -7.96 -9.53 21.31
CA TYR A 166 -8.85 -10.67 21.26
C TYR A 166 -8.88 -11.39 22.62
N VAL A 167 -10.08 -11.76 23.04
CA VAL A 167 -10.31 -12.60 24.22
C VAL A 167 -11.21 -13.76 23.80
N ASP A 168 -10.79 -14.97 24.12
CA ASP A 168 -11.51 -16.19 23.72
C ASP A 168 -11.82 -16.25 22.20
N GLY A 169 -10.89 -15.76 21.38
CA GLY A 169 -11.00 -15.73 19.92
C GLY A 169 -11.92 -14.67 19.35
N LYS A 170 -12.43 -13.76 20.17
CA LYS A 170 -13.33 -12.68 19.75
C LYS A 170 -12.65 -11.32 19.88
N LEU A 171 -12.83 -10.47 18.89
CA LEU A 171 -12.44 -9.06 18.93
C LEU A 171 -13.14 -8.38 20.12
N THR A 172 -12.36 -7.72 20.97
CA THR A 172 -12.88 -7.04 22.17
C THR A 172 -12.65 -5.54 22.13
N ARG A 173 -11.51 -5.09 21.64
CA ARG A 173 -11.16 -3.67 21.54
C ARG A 173 -9.98 -3.42 20.61
N VAL A 174 -9.80 -2.16 20.24
CA VAL A 174 -8.58 -1.67 19.58
C VAL A 174 -7.60 -1.21 20.67
N ASP A 175 -6.42 -1.82 20.70
CA ASP A 175 -5.39 -1.47 21.67
C ASP A 175 -4.54 -0.28 21.21
N THR A 176 -4.08 -0.31 19.96
CA THR A 176 -3.17 0.72 19.44
C THR A 176 -3.50 1.04 17.98
N ILE A 177 -3.52 2.32 17.68
CA ILE A 177 -3.61 2.88 16.33
C ILE A 177 -2.36 3.70 16.08
N VAL A 178 -1.62 3.36 15.02
CA VAL A 178 -0.46 4.15 14.57
C VAL A 178 -0.80 4.77 13.22
N VAL A 179 -0.55 6.07 13.08
CA VAL A 179 -0.58 6.77 11.80
C VAL A 179 0.70 7.57 11.65
N SER A 180 1.50 7.23 10.65
CA SER A 180 2.64 8.03 10.23
C SER A 180 2.31 8.69 8.90
N THR A 181 2.45 10.01 8.83
CA THR A 181 2.14 10.77 7.62
C THR A 181 3.20 11.81 7.35
N GLN A 182 3.63 11.87 6.10
CA GLN A 182 4.53 12.89 5.61
C GLN A 182 3.85 14.26 5.64
N HIS A 183 4.59 15.31 5.94
CA HIS A 183 4.07 16.66 6.09
C HIS A 183 5.07 17.73 5.66
N THR A 184 4.61 18.96 5.46
CA THR A 184 5.46 20.12 5.21
C THR A 184 6.21 20.55 6.49
N ALA A 185 7.28 21.31 6.34
CA ALA A 185 8.13 21.71 7.47
C ALA A 185 7.52 22.81 8.36
N ASP A 186 6.50 23.50 7.88
CA ASP A 186 5.88 24.66 8.48
C ASP A 186 4.67 24.36 9.39
N VAL A 187 4.33 23.08 9.56
CA VAL A 187 3.24 22.62 10.44
C VAL A 187 3.78 22.02 11.74
N THR A 188 3.09 22.24 12.83
CA THR A 188 3.45 21.68 14.15
C THR A 188 2.95 20.23 14.29
N GLN A 189 3.65 19.44 15.13
CA GLN A 189 3.21 18.07 15.45
C GLN A 189 1.86 18.03 16.16
N GLU A 190 1.50 19.09 16.89
CA GLU A 190 0.21 19.20 17.55
C GLU A 190 -0.93 19.36 16.54
N GLU A 191 -0.75 20.23 15.55
CA GLU A 191 -1.71 20.41 14.44
C GLU A 191 -1.91 19.14 13.64
N ILE A 192 -0.81 18.42 13.32
CA ILE A 192 -0.87 17.13 12.64
C ILE A 192 -1.66 16.13 13.47
N ARG A 193 -1.33 15.97 14.76
CA ARG A 193 -2.01 15.04 15.65
C ARG A 193 -3.50 15.33 15.77
N LYS A 194 -3.86 16.59 15.90
CA LYS A 194 -5.26 17.01 15.93
C LYS A 194 -5.98 16.67 14.62
N CYS A 195 -5.40 17.07 13.50
CA CYS A 195 -5.98 16.81 12.18
C CYS A 195 -6.18 15.30 11.93
N ILE A 196 -5.16 14.49 12.16
CA ILE A 196 -5.23 13.06 11.94
C ILE A 196 -6.21 12.39 12.90
N LYS A 197 -6.24 12.79 14.17
CA LYS A 197 -7.20 12.24 15.14
C LYS A 197 -8.64 12.53 14.72
N GLU A 198 -8.96 13.80 14.44
CA GLU A 198 -10.33 14.23 14.17
C GLU A 198 -10.83 13.87 12.76
N GLN A 199 -9.96 13.90 11.75
CA GLN A 199 -10.37 13.75 10.35
C GLN A 199 -10.08 12.36 9.76
N VAL A 200 -9.14 11.62 10.33
CA VAL A 200 -8.75 10.28 9.82
C VAL A 200 -9.21 9.19 10.77
N ILE A 201 -8.83 9.27 12.06
CA ILE A 201 -9.06 8.17 12.99
C ILE A 201 -10.52 8.11 13.45
N ASP A 202 -11.06 9.21 13.97
CA ASP A 202 -12.40 9.23 14.57
C ASP A 202 -13.52 8.84 13.59
N PRO A 203 -13.47 9.22 12.29
CA PRO A 203 -14.49 8.80 11.34
C PRO A 203 -14.42 7.33 10.91
N VAL A 204 -13.31 6.64 11.15
CA VAL A 204 -13.06 5.27 10.70
C VAL A 204 -13.26 4.24 11.82
N ILE A 205 -12.83 4.59 13.03
CA ILE A 205 -12.83 3.65 14.16
C ILE A 205 -14.19 3.64 14.84
N ASP A 206 -14.75 2.45 15.05
CA ASP A 206 -15.96 2.29 15.85
C ASP A 206 -15.68 2.72 17.30
N PRO A 207 -16.38 3.73 17.82
CA PRO A 207 -16.18 4.21 19.18
C PRO A 207 -16.49 3.16 20.27
N SER A 208 -17.23 2.11 19.96
CA SER A 208 -17.48 1.02 20.89
C SER A 208 -16.28 0.10 21.11
N LEU A 209 -15.30 0.15 20.21
CA LEU A 209 -14.08 -0.66 20.27
C LEU A 209 -12.88 0.08 20.88
N VAL A 210 -13.05 1.32 21.31
CA VAL A 210 -11.98 2.11 21.95
C VAL A 210 -12.34 2.52 23.37
N ASP A 211 -11.34 2.63 24.22
CA ASP A 211 -11.48 3.03 25.63
C ASP A 211 -10.32 3.96 26.05
N GLU A 212 -10.25 4.30 27.35
CA GLU A 212 -9.21 5.13 27.92
C GLU A 212 -7.79 4.54 27.82
N ASN A 213 -7.67 3.24 27.55
CA ASN A 213 -6.40 2.55 27.40
C ASN A 213 -5.96 2.44 25.93
N THR A 214 -6.81 2.84 24.98
CA THR A 214 -6.47 2.85 23.55
C THR A 214 -5.38 3.89 23.26
N LYS A 215 -4.31 3.44 22.65
CA LYS A 215 -3.14 4.28 22.32
C LYS A 215 -3.26 4.83 20.91
N TYR A 216 -3.11 6.14 20.78
CA TYR A 216 -3.06 6.85 19.52
C TYR A 216 -1.64 7.36 19.28
N LEU A 217 -0.91 6.76 18.35
CA LEU A 217 0.46 7.08 18.02
C LEU A 217 0.52 7.76 16.66
N ILE A 218 0.47 9.09 16.64
CA ILE A 218 0.50 9.87 15.40
C ILE A 218 1.88 10.49 15.27
N ASN A 219 2.59 10.17 14.19
CA ASN A 219 3.99 10.51 13.96
C ASN A 219 4.83 10.28 15.23
N PRO A 220 4.88 9.04 15.76
CA PRO A 220 5.54 8.77 17.04
C PRO A 220 7.05 9.06 17.03
N SER A 221 7.68 8.99 15.84
CA SER A 221 9.10 9.33 15.66
C SER A 221 9.35 10.84 15.54
N GLY A 222 8.30 11.68 15.58
CA GLY A 222 8.40 13.12 15.43
C GLY A 222 8.23 13.59 14.00
N SER A 223 9.14 14.44 13.52
CA SER A 223 9.05 15.03 12.17
C SER A 223 9.17 13.99 11.05
N PHE A 224 8.30 14.10 10.04
CA PHE A 224 8.30 13.27 8.84
C PHE A 224 8.17 14.15 7.58
N VAL A 225 9.11 15.08 7.42
CA VAL A 225 9.18 15.98 6.25
C VAL A 225 9.81 15.26 5.07
N LEU A 226 10.91 14.55 5.31
CA LEU A 226 11.59 13.75 4.29
C LEU A 226 10.90 12.39 4.19
N GLY A 227 10.17 12.16 3.12
CA GLY A 227 9.43 10.92 2.85
C GLY A 227 9.43 10.58 1.36
N GLY A 228 8.63 9.58 0.98
CA GLY A 228 8.63 9.06 -0.37
C GLY A 228 10.01 8.53 -0.77
N SER A 229 10.34 8.62 -2.05
CA SER A 229 11.62 8.16 -2.59
C SER A 229 12.86 8.83 -1.99
N TRP A 230 12.70 10.02 -1.43
CA TRP A 230 13.78 10.74 -0.75
C TRP A 230 14.09 10.19 0.65
N GLY A 231 13.07 9.61 1.29
CA GLY A 231 13.20 9.00 2.63
C GLY A 231 13.68 7.56 2.59
N ASP A 232 13.24 6.79 1.60
CA ASP A 232 13.52 5.35 1.48
C ASP A 232 13.74 4.94 0.02
N SER A 233 14.37 3.77 -0.19
CA SER A 233 14.55 3.15 -1.50
C SER A 233 13.72 1.90 -1.59
N ASP A 234 12.84 1.82 -2.58
CA ASP A 234 11.83 0.78 -2.65
C ASP A 234 11.67 0.21 -4.07
N THR A 235 10.96 -0.92 -4.15
CA THR A 235 10.73 -1.63 -5.40
C THR A 235 9.36 -2.35 -5.38
N THR A 236 8.87 -2.71 -6.55
CA THR A 236 7.65 -3.53 -6.72
C THR A 236 7.67 -4.81 -5.90
N GLY A 237 6.49 -5.26 -5.47
CA GLY A 237 6.27 -6.54 -4.81
C GLY A 237 6.73 -6.61 -3.34
N ARG A 238 7.06 -5.48 -2.71
CA ARG A 238 7.51 -5.46 -1.30
C ARG A 238 6.41 -5.14 -0.28
N LYS A 239 5.16 -4.97 -0.73
CA LYS A 239 4.02 -4.66 0.17
C LYS A 239 2.98 -5.77 0.24
N ILE A 240 3.38 -7.03 0.08
CA ILE A 240 2.50 -8.20 0.26
C ILE A 240 1.84 -8.27 1.66
N VAL A 241 2.41 -7.59 2.66
CA VAL A 241 1.81 -7.45 3.99
C VAL A 241 0.56 -6.54 3.97
N VAL A 242 0.44 -5.71 2.95
CA VAL A 242 -0.69 -4.79 2.71
C VAL A 242 -1.66 -5.40 1.70
N ASP A 243 -1.13 -6.03 0.66
CA ASP A 243 -1.90 -6.61 -0.44
C ASP A 243 -2.55 -7.93 -0.01
#